data_90cb8703f2d07798b609450f514ae5fc
#
_entry.id   90cb8703f2d07798b609450f514ae5fc
#
_cell.length_a   1.000
_cell.length_b   1.000
_cell.length_c   1.000
_cell.angle_alpha   90.00
_cell.angle_beta   90.00
_cell.angle_gamma   90.00
#
_symmetry.space_group_name_H-M   'P 1'
#
loop_
_entity.id
_entity.type
_entity.pdbx_description
1 polymer ?
#
loop_
_entity_poly.entity_id
_entity_poly.type
_entity_poly.pdbx_seq_one_letter_code
_entity_poly.pdbx_strand_id
1 'polypeptide(L)'
;MKNKLLKDIFKKGDILLVLVLVVAVILTAVFATRTADSFVEIYVDGVLAFQLDLSKDTTLDLNTTSYKIDLIVTVKSGKAYVTHSDCPDKLCVESAGVSSVGGLIVCLPNKVVVKVTPKEVDAIS
;
A
#
# COMPACT_ATOMS: atom_id res chain seq x y z
N MET A 1 -27.66 -27.02 -31.59
CA MET A 1 -26.43 -27.81 -31.75
C MET A 1 -25.29 -27.39 -30.78
N LYS A 2 -25.10 -26.15 -30.49
CA LYS A 2 -24.03 -25.70 -29.54
C LYS A 2 -24.23 -26.23 -28.12
N ASN A 3 -25.46 -26.34 -27.65
CA ASN A 3 -25.73 -26.76 -26.27
C ASN A 3 -25.52 -28.27 -26.02
N LYS A 4 -25.55 -29.08 -27.09
CA LYS A 4 -25.32 -30.51 -26.99
C LYS A 4 -23.85 -30.87 -26.93
N LEU A 5 -23.02 -30.12 -27.67
CA LEU A 5 -21.56 -30.23 -27.63
C LEU A 5 -20.99 -29.86 -26.28
N LEU A 6 -21.55 -28.82 -25.65
CA LEU A 6 -21.14 -28.39 -24.31
C LEU A 6 -21.51 -29.43 -23.24
N LYS A 7 -22.63 -30.14 -23.40
CA LYS A 7 -23.04 -31.18 -22.46
C LYS A 7 -22.22 -32.46 -22.56
N ASP A 8 -21.73 -32.78 -23.75
CA ASP A 8 -20.93 -34.00 -23.97
C ASP A 8 -19.47 -33.83 -23.57
N ILE A 9 -18.99 -32.56 -23.54
CA ILE A 9 -17.64 -32.20 -23.08
C ILE A 9 -17.55 -32.22 -21.55
N PHE A 10 -18.65 -31.91 -20.86
CA PHE A 10 -18.71 -31.95 -19.41
C PHE A 10 -19.06 -33.33 -18.85
N LYS A 11 -18.12 -34.24 -18.89
CA LYS A 11 -18.19 -35.48 -18.11
C LYS A 11 -17.99 -35.17 -16.64
N LYS A 12 -18.52 -36.02 -15.76
CA LYS A 12 -18.46 -35.84 -14.30
C LYS A 12 -17.03 -35.56 -13.77
N GLY A 13 -15.98 -36.01 -14.45
CA GLY A 13 -14.60 -35.75 -14.13
C GLY A 13 -14.12 -34.32 -14.48
N ASP A 14 -14.71 -33.74 -15.55
CA ASP A 14 -14.37 -32.36 -15.98
C ASP A 14 -14.89 -31.31 -15.01
N ILE A 15 -16.08 -31.58 -14.42
CA ILE A 15 -16.67 -30.68 -13.42
C ILE A 15 -15.74 -30.58 -12.19
N LEU A 16 -15.19 -31.72 -11.77
CA LEU A 16 -14.24 -31.76 -10.66
C LEU A 16 -12.96 -30.96 -11.00
N LEU A 17 -12.44 -31.11 -12.20
CA LEU A 17 -11.25 -30.43 -12.67
C LEU A 17 -11.46 -28.91 -12.77
N VAL A 18 -12.60 -28.49 -13.31
CA VAL A 18 -12.99 -27.07 -13.38
C VAL A 18 -13.14 -26.48 -11.97
N LEU A 19 -13.77 -27.23 -11.06
CA LEU A 19 -13.95 -26.79 -9.69
C LEU A 19 -12.60 -26.61 -8.97
N VAL A 20 -11.67 -27.54 -9.16
CA VAL A 20 -10.30 -27.42 -8.61
C VAL A 20 -9.58 -26.21 -9.19
N LEU A 21 -9.70 -25.98 -10.50
CA LEU A 21 -9.12 -24.82 -11.17
C LEU A 21 -9.69 -23.50 -10.61
N VAL A 22 -11.00 -23.42 -10.46
CA VAL A 22 -11.66 -22.22 -9.92
C VAL A 22 -11.21 -21.96 -8.48
N VAL A 23 -11.15 -23.02 -7.66
CA VAL A 23 -10.66 -22.90 -6.27
C VAL A 23 -9.20 -22.46 -6.26
N ALA A 24 -8.36 -23.00 -7.13
CA ALA A 24 -6.95 -22.60 -7.22
C ALA A 24 -6.81 -21.14 -7.63
N VAL A 25 -7.61 -20.66 -8.60
CA VAL A 25 -7.60 -19.25 -9.01
C VAL A 25 -8.07 -18.34 -7.88
N ILE A 26 -9.13 -18.73 -7.15
CA ILE A 26 -9.62 -17.96 -6.01
C ILE A 26 -8.55 -17.90 -4.91
N LEU A 27 -7.90 -19.03 -4.61
CA LEU A 27 -6.84 -19.07 -3.61
C LEU A 27 -5.64 -18.18 -4.00
N THR A 28 -5.21 -18.24 -5.26
CA THR A 28 -4.13 -17.38 -5.75
C THR A 28 -4.50 -15.91 -5.72
N ALA A 29 -5.74 -15.56 -6.07
CA ALA A 29 -6.24 -14.20 -5.99
C ALA A 29 -6.27 -13.68 -4.54
N VAL A 30 -6.76 -14.51 -3.60
CA VAL A 30 -6.79 -14.15 -2.18
C VAL A 30 -5.36 -14.02 -1.62
N PHE A 31 -4.44 -14.89 -2.04
CA PHE A 31 -3.04 -14.77 -1.64
C PHE A 31 -2.36 -13.54 -2.22
N ALA A 32 -2.67 -13.19 -3.46
CA ALA A 32 -2.11 -12.01 -4.11
C ALA A 32 -2.62 -10.68 -3.53
N THR A 33 -3.82 -10.69 -2.95
CA THR A 33 -4.38 -9.51 -2.27
C THR A 33 -3.89 -9.33 -0.84
N ARG A 34 -3.16 -10.30 -0.30
CA ARG A 34 -2.44 -10.06 0.95
C ARG A 34 -1.31 -9.09 0.66
N THR A 35 -1.61 -7.82 0.83
CA THR A 35 -0.59 -6.79 0.83
C THR A 35 0.46 -7.20 1.86
N ALA A 36 1.67 -7.39 1.40
CA ALA A 36 2.79 -7.58 2.30
C ALA A 36 2.74 -6.45 3.33
N ASP A 37 2.77 -6.81 4.59
CA ASP A 37 2.84 -5.82 5.67
C ASP A 37 3.97 -4.85 5.35
N SER A 38 3.62 -3.62 5.07
CA SER A 38 4.56 -2.56 4.74
C SER A 38 4.45 -1.46 5.76
N PHE A 39 5.56 -0.81 6.04
CA PHE A 39 5.60 0.35 6.91
C PHE A 39 5.79 1.62 6.10
N VAL A 40 5.19 2.68 6.59
CA VAL A 40 5.46 4.03 6.12
C VAL A 40 6.47 4.65 7.08
N GLU A 41 7.65 4.93 6.57
CA GLU A 41 8.70 5.61 7.32
C GLU A 41 8.68 7.09 6.98
N ILE A 42 8.66 7.92 8.00
CA ILE A 42 8.67 9.38 7.88
C ILE A 42 10.00 9.87 8.39
N TYR A 43 10.80 10.40 7.48
CA TYR A 43 12.10 10.98 7.79
C TYR A 43 11.96 12.50 7.85
N VAL A 44 12.50 13.08 8.89
CA VAL A 44 12.61 14.53 9.06
C VAL A 44 14.09 14.89 9.12
N ASP A 45 14.51 15.72 8.18
CA ASP A 45 15.92 16.16 8.07
C ASP A 45 16.92 14.99 7.98
N GLY A 46 16.53 13.93 7.25
CA GLY A 46 17.34 12.74 7.07
C GLY A 46 17.35 11.74 8.22
N VAL A 47 16.62 12.00 9.28
CA VAL A 47 16.49 11.13 10.45
C VAL A 47 15.10 10.50 10.50
N LEU A 48 15.04 9.20 10.77
CA LEU A 48 13.76 8.51 10.95
C LEU A 48 13.04 9.07 12.18
N ALA A 49 11.93 9.78 11.92
CA ALA A 49 11.13 10.39 12.96
C ALA A 49 9.96 9.52 13.41
N PHE A 50 9.24 8.95 12.43
CA PHE A 50 8.04 8.17 12.70
C PHE A 50 7.98 6.97 11.77
N GLN A 51 7.32 5.92 12.25
CA GLN A 51 7.03 4.73 11.47
C GLN A 51 5.57 4.36 11.68
N LEU A 52 4.82 4.27 10.59
CA LEU A 52 3.41 3.92 10.60
C LEU A 52 3.17 2.62 9.88
N ASP A 53 2.16 1.89 10.31
CA ASP A 53 1.74 0.67 9.64
C ASP A 53 0.80 1.01 8.47
N LEU A 54 1.18 0.60 7.26
CA LEU A 54 0.39 0.87 6.05
C LEU A 54 -0.95 0.12 6.04
N SER A 55 -1.08 -0.96 6.80
CA SER A 55 -2.31 -1.72 6.89
C SER A 55 -3.38 -1.09 7.78
N LYS A 56 -3.00 -0.12 8.60
CA LYS A 56 -3.90 0.58 9.52
C LYS A 56 -4.15 2.00 9.08
N ASP A 57 -5.41 2.40 9.07
CA ASP A 57 -5.79 3.79 8.82
C ASP A 57 -5.32 4.66 9.98
N THR A 58 -4.44 5.60 9.69
CA THR A 58 -3.80 6.46 10.70
C THR A 58 -3.57 7.85 10.13
N THR A 59 -3.76 8.86 10.94
CA THR A 59 -3.42 10.24 10.60
C THR A 59 -2.38 10.75 11.58
N LEU A 60 -1.28 11.28 11.07
CA LEU A 60 -0.21 11.86 11.85
C LEU A 60 -0.06 13.34 11.51
N ASP A 61 -0.28 14.17 12.49
CA ASP A 61 -0.06 15.61 12.39
C ASP A 61 1.31 15.96 12.99
N LEU A 62 2.25 16.35 12.14
CA LEU A 62 3.60 16.69 12.56
C LEU A 62 3.67 18.00 13.33
N ASN A 63 2.66 18.86 13.21
CA ASN A 63 2.59 20.11 13.96
C ASN A 63 2.40 19.87 15.47
N THR A 64 1.70 18.79 15.81
CA THR A 64 1.49 18.42 17.23
C THR A 64 2.70 17.72 17.85
N THR A 65 3.69 17.37 17.06
CA THR A 65 4.90 16.71 17.50
C THR A 65 5.99 17.71 17.90
N SER A 66 7.09 17.22 18.42
CA SER A 66 8.24 18.05 18.78
C SER A 66 8.90 18.75 17.58
N TYR A 67 8.61 18.28 16.36
CA TYR A 67 9.16 18.89 15.13
C TYR A 67 8.44 20.16 14.70
N LYS A 68 7.18 20.34 15.11
CA LYS A 68 6.36 21.53 14.80
C LYS A 68 6.33 21.88 13.31
N ILE A 69 6.21 20.88 12.47
CA ILE A 69 6.12 21.05 11.03
C ILE A 69 4.64 21.00 10.63
N ASP A 70 4.20 22.00 9.88
CA ASP A 70 2.81 22.05 9.41
C ASP A 70 2.62 21.08 8.23
N LEU A 71 2.50 19.80 8.56
CA LEU A 71 2.35 18.73 7.60
C LEU A 71 1.55 17.59 8.24
N ILE A 72 0.54 17.11 7.51
CA ILE A 72 -0.30 16.02 7.94
C ILE A 72 -0.13 14.85 6.96
N VAL A 73 0.31 13.72 7.48
CA VAL A 73 0.43 12.46 6.74
C VAL A 73 -0.74 11.57 7.13
N THR A 74 -1.46 11.08 6.13
CA THR A 74 -2.59 10.18 6.34
C THR A 74 -2.33 8.84 5.65
N VAL A 75 -2.58 7.75 6.38
CA VAL A 75 -2.59 6.40 5.84
C VAL A 75 -4.03 5.93 5.79
N LYS A 76 -4.53 5.63 4.60
CA LYS A 76 -5.89 5.16 4.39
C LYS A 76 -5.96 4.18 3.22
N SER A 77 -6.67 3.08 3.40
CA SER A 77 -6.88 2.06 2.38
C SER A 77 -5.57 1.52 1.78
N GLY A 78 -4.55 1.34 2.61
CA GLY A 78 -3.25 0.83 2.17
C GLY A 78 -2.41 1.84 1.38
N LYS A 79 -2.73 3.13 1.48
CA LYS A 79 -1.98 4.21 0.84
C LYS A 79 -1.56 5.25 1.85
N ALA A 80 -0.35 5.74 1.71
CA ALA A 80 0.14 6.89 2.47
C ALA A 80 0.17 8.12 1.58
N TYR A 81 -0.36 9.22 2.05
CA TYR A 81 -0.36 10.48 1.33
C TYR A 81 -0.34 11.66 2.30
N VAL A 82 0.09 12.80 1.80
CA VAL A 82 0.11 14.05 2.54
C VAL A 82 -1.21 14.78 2.27
N THR A 83 -1.99 15.03 3.31
CA THR A 83 -3.27 15.73 3.20
C THR A 83 -3.16 17.23 3.40
N HIS A 84 -2.12 17.68 4.11
CA HIS A 84 -1.84 19.10 4.35
C HIS A 84 -0.35 19.34 4.44
N SER A 85 0.10 20.42 3.86
CA SER A 85 1.48 20.87 3.92
C SER A 85 1.54 22.38 3.73
N ASP A 86 2.47 23.05 4.40
CA ASP A 86 2.72 24.47 4.19
C ASP A 86 3.73 24.75 3.07
N CYS A 87 4.16 23.71 2.36
CA CYS A 87 5.06 23.87 1.21
C CYS A 87 4.46 24.81 0.16
N PRO A 88 5.22 25.80 -0.36
CA PRO A 88 4.69 26.73 -1.35
C PRO A 88 4.24 26.06 -2.65
N ASP A 89 4.92 24.98 -3.06
CA ASP A 89 4.59 24.25 -4.28
C ASP A 89 3.48 23.22 -4.08
N LYS A 90 3.21 22.79 -2.86
CA LYS A 90 2.21 21.76 -2.48
C LYS A 90 2.29 20.47 -3.30
N LEU A 91 3.46 20.15 -3.83
CA LEU A 91 3.66 18.95 -4.65
C LEU A 91 3.43 17.66 -3.84
N CYS A 92 3.77 17.68 -2.57
CA CYS A 92 3.54 16.53 -1.69
C CYS A 92 2.05 16.27 -1.43
N VAL A 93 1.22 17.32 -1.38
CA VAL A 93 -0.24 17.20 -1.24
C VAL A 93 -0.88 16.74 -2.55
N GLU A 94 -0.38 17.22 -3.67
CA GLU A 94 -0.87 16.85 -5.00
C GLU A 94 -0.42 15.45 -5.44
N SER A 95 0.58 14.88 -4.77
CA SER A 95 1.03 13.52 -5.05
C SER A 95 -0.08 12.50 -4.84
N ALA A 96 -0.17 11.54 -5.73
CA ALA A 96 -1.25 10.54 -5.73
C ALA A 96 -1.19 9.55 -4.56
N GLY A 97 -0.26 9.72 -3.64
CA GLY A 97 -0.04 8.80 -2.55
C GLY A 97 0.86 7.62 -2.94
N VAL A 98 1.41 6.96 -1.95
CA VAL A 98 2.30 5.83 -2.13
C VAL A 98 1.72 4.60 -1.42
N SER A 99 1.61 3.51 -2.15
CA SER A 99 1.07 2.24 -1.63
C SER A 99 2.01 1.06 -1.87
N SER A 100 3.00 1.22 -2.71
CA SER A 100 3.94 0.16 -3.06
C SER A 100 5.31 0.42 -2.44
N VAL A 101 6.02 -0.67 -2.17
CA VAL A 101 7.41 -0.62 -1.70
C VAL A 101 8.26 0.17 -2.70
N GLY A 102 9.09 1.08 -2.19
CA GLY A 102 9.88 1.99 -2.99
C GLY A 102 9.19 3.30 -3.34
N GLY A 103 7.90 3.43 -3.01
CA GLY A 103 7.19 4.71 -3.16
C GLY A 103 7.77 5.77 -2.24
N LEU A 104 7.87 7.00 -2.74
CA LEU A 104 8.53 8.10 -2.05
C LEU A 104 7.77 9.40 -2.28
N ILE A 105 7.50 10.12 -1.21
CA ILE A 105 7.00 11.49 -1.26
C ILE A 105 8.04 12.37 -0.55
N VAL A 106 8.49 13.43 -1.23
CA VAL A 106 9.46 14.37 -0.67
C VAL A 106 8.79 15.72 -0.53
N CYS A 107 8.83 16.29 0.66
CA CYS A 107 8.31 17.61 0.95
C CYS A 107 9.47 18.56 1.27
N LEU A 108 9.69 19.52 0.39
CA LEU A 108 10.67 20.59 0.57
C LEU A 108 9.93 21.93 0.66
N PRO A 109 10.38 22.88 1.47
CA PRO A 109 11.63 22.98 2.24
C PRO A 109 11.65 22.29 3.61
N ASN A 110 10.55 21.67 4.05
CA ASN A 110 10.46 21.06 5.38
C ASN A 110 11.38 19.84 5.58
N LYS A 111 12.01 19.34 4.49
CA LYS A 111 12.92 18.19 4.51
C LYS A 111 12.25 16.92 5.06
N VAL A 112 10.97 16.75 4.78
CA VAL A 112 10.20 15.57 5.17
C VAL A 112 10.14 14.60 3.99
N VAL A 113 10.49 13.36 4.26
CA VAL A 113 10.44 12.28 3.28
C VAL A 113 9.53 11.19 3.81
N VAL A 114 8.52 10.82 3.04
CA VAL A 114 7.61 9.71 3.33
C VAL A 114 7.97 8.56 2.40
N LYS A 115 8.38 7.43 2.96
CA LYS A 115 8.85 6.28 2.21
C LYS A 115 8.10 5.03 2.65
N VAL A 116 7.74 4.18 1.70
CA VAL A 116 7.15 2.87 1.97
C VAL A 116 8.23 1.81 1.92
N THR A 117 8.40 1.08 3.03
CA THR A 117 9.36 -0.01 3.14
C THR A 117 8.67 -1.32 3.48
N PRO A 118 9.15 -2.46 2.97
CA PRO A 118 8.61 -3.76 3.36
C PRO A 118 9.06 -4.13 4.77
N LYS A 119 8.22 -4.87 5.47
CA LYS A 119 8.49 -5.32 6.84
C LYS A 119 9.72 -6.22 6.96
N GLU A 120 10.07 -6.89 5.88
CA GLU A 120 11.16 -7.87 5.88
C GLU A 120 12.56 -7.27 5.75
N VAL A 121 12.69 -5.99 5.42
CA VAL A 121 14.00 -5.35 5.21
C VAL A 121 14.79 -5.19 6.50
N ASP A 122 14.13 -5.10 7.63
CA ASP A 122 14.80 -5.00 8.95
C ASP A 122 15.62 -6.26 9.29
N ALA A 123 15.32 -7.40 8.66
CA ALA A 123 16.04 -8.65 8.90
C ALA A 123 17.37 -8.74 8.15
N ILE A 124 17.66 -7.83 7.23
CA ILE A 124 18.83 -7.87 6.34
C ILE A 124 19.89 -6.81 6.70
N SER A 125 19.49 -5.81 7.43
CA SER A 125 20.39 -4.72 7.82
C SER A 125 21.11 -4.92 9.16
#